data_5482aab52a912a16b6877cf553be7871
#
_entry.id   5482aab52a912a16b6877cf553be7871
#
_cell.length_a   1.000
_cell.length_b   1.000
_cell.length_c   1.000
_cell.angle_alpha   90.00
_cell.angle_beta   90.00
_cell.angle_gamma   90.00
#
_symmetry.space_group_name_H-M   'P 1'
#
loop_
_entity.id
_entity.type
_entity.pdbx_description
1 polymer ?
#
loop_
_entity_poly.entity_id
_entity_poly.type
_entity_poly.pdbx_seq_one_letter_code
_entity_poly.pdbx_strand_id
1 'polypeptide(L)'
;KYETTAKMLWDDEYLYIGAMLQEADIKARLTHRDTIIYYDNDFEVHIGPDWDGHNYFEIETNARGVIFDLMLDRPYRSGGNFMVQWDCPGLKLAIHREGTLNKSKDKDKYWSVEMAIPHKALTMNFNNPLKAGNCWRINFSRVQWLKAGGPEENWVWTPTGKVDMHMPDRWGYLFFAAEKVGTPEHTFALPYNASVYKLLWAMFYVQQERYAKEKNYLRTEQDFFLTDAELKGLPQGAQISVEATRNTYQIAITVPVEGRRNIINNEGRFWTEKVAPRQVKNWGWTRINKSKSEADYR
;
A
#
# COMPACT_ATOMS: atom_id res chain seq x y z
N LYS A 1 7.40 -24.54 2.06
CA LYS A 1 6.98 -23.27 2.64
C LYS A 1 5.65 -23.49 3.36
N TYR A 2 5.39 -22.71 4.37
CA TYR A 2 4.17 -22.78 5.16
C TYR A 2 3.07 -21.93 4.55
N GLU A 3 1.84 -22.43 4.60
CA GLU A 3 0.66 -21.68 4.16
C GLU A 3 0.24 -20.69 5.23
N THR A 4 -0.23 -19.53 4.79
CA THR A 4 -0.93 -18.54 5.63
C THR A 4 -2.25 -18.22 4.98
N THR A 5 -3.35 -18.36 5.73
CA THR A 5 -4.69 -18.00 5.28
C THR A 5 -5.23 -16.90 6.16
N ALA A 6 -5.73 -15.81 5.55
CA ALA A 6 -6.38 -14.73 6.27
C ALA A 6 -7.82 -14.54 5.81
N LYS A 7 -8.68 -14.12 6.74
CA LYS A 7 -10.08 -13.75 6.50
C LYS A 7 -10.40 -12.44 7.22
N MET A 8 -11.32 -11.68 6.67
CA MET A 8 -11.74 -10.42 7.23
C MET A 8 -13.26 -10.31 7.29
N LEU A 9 -13.75 -9.64 8.32
CA LEU A 9 -15.15 -9.23 8.50
C LEU A 9 -15.15 -7.82 9.07
N TRP A 10 -16.29 -7.17 9.04
CA TRP A 10 -16.44 -5.84 9.65
C TRP A 10 -17.86 -5.60 10.13
N ASP A 11 -17.99 -4.71 11.10
CA ASP A 11 -19.25 -4.15 11.56
C ASP A 11 -19.10 -2.65 11.87
N ASP A 12 -20.07 -2.05 12.55
CA ASP A 12 -20.06 -0.62 12.85
C ASP A 12 -18.97 -0.20 13.85
N GLU A 13 -18.32 -1.14 14.54
CA GLU A 13 -17.32 -0.87 15.57
C GLU A 13 -15.91 -1.35 15.20
N TYR A 14 -15.80 -2.50 14.50
CA TYR A 14 -14.54 -3.19 14.32
C TYR A 14 -14.29 -3.66 12.88
N LEU A 15 -13.03 -3.65 12.50
CA LEU A 15 -12.48 -4.52 11.47
C LEU A 15 -11.94 -5.78 12.14
N TYR A 16 -12.47 -6.94 11.77
CA TYR A 16 -12.03 -8.24 12.27
C TYR A 16 -11.08 -8.88 11.28
N ILE A 17 -9.96 -9.38 11.77
CA ILE A 17 -8.97 -10.12 10.97
C ILE A 17 -8.67 -11.42 11.69
N GLY A 18 -8.87 -12.53 11.01
CA GLY A 18 -8.43 -13.85 11.45
C GLY A 18 -7.37 -14.40 10.52
N ALA A 19 -6.24 -14.86 11.04
CA ALA A 19 -5.20 -15.52 10.26
C ALA A 19 -4.78 -16.83 10.89
N MET A 20 -4.53 -17.84 10.03
CA MET A 20 -3.97 -19.12 10.40
C MET A 20 -2.63 -19.30 9.67
N LEU A 21 -1.59 -19.56 10.44
CA LEU A 21 -0.21 -19.66 9.96
C LEU A 21 0.30 -21.07 10.22
N GLN A 22 0.47 -21.88 9.17
CA GLN A 22 1.13 -23.17 9.30
C GLN A 22 2.56 -22.98 9.81
N GLU A 23 2.96 -23.76 10.82
CA GLU A 23 4.30 -23.69 11.37
C GLU A 23 4.64 -25.00 12.10
N ALA A 24 5.74 -25.63 11.70
CA ALA A 24 6.16 -26.91 12.27
C ALA A 24 6.98 -26.78 13.56
N ASP A 25 7.38 -25.58 13.94
CA ASP A 25 8.17 -25.27 15.14
C ASP A 25 7.81 -23.85 15.60
N ILE A 26 6.73 -23.75 16.40
CA ILE A 26 6.17 -22.47 16.85
C ILE A 26 7.13 -21.78 17.82
N LYS A 27 7.70 -20.68 17.38
CA LYS A 27 8.66 -19.89 18.15
C LYS A 27 8.14 -18.48 18.40
N ALA A 28 8.26 -18.05 19.66
CA ALA A 28 8.09 -16.66 20.05
C ALA A 28 8.86 -16.43 21.36
N ARG A 29 9.88 -15.60 21.31
CA ARG A 29 10.79 -15.32 22.43
C ARG A 29 10.50 -13.97 23.06
N LEU A 30 10.07 -13.01 22.26
CA LEU A 30 9.74 -11.66 22.69
C LEU A 30 8.46 -11.68 23.55
N THR A 31 8.50 -10.93 24.66
CA THR A 31 7.47 -10.98 25.71
C THR A 31 6.92 -9.62 26.11
N HIS A 32 7.53 -8.52 25.65
CA HIS A 32 7.14 -7.17 26.00
C HIS A 32 6.52 -6.45 24.81
N ARG A 33 5.41 -5.75 25.06
CA ARG A 33 4.79 -4.86 24.09
C ARG A 33 5.82 -3.84 23.55
N ASP A 34 5.66 -3.42 22.33
CA ASP A 34 6.49 -2.44 21.61
C ASP A 34 7.96 -2.86 21.46
N THR A 35 8.23 -4.14 21.59
CA THR A 35 9.47 -4.74 21.11
C THR A 35 9.33 -5.01 19.60
N ILE A 36 10.40 -4.79 18.85
CA ILE A 36 10.44 -5.05 17.41
C ILE A 36 10.16 -6.54 17.14
N ILE A 37 8.93 -6.87 16.74
CA ILE A 37 8.40 -8.23 16.71
C ILE A 37 9.00 -9.06 15.57
N TYR A 38 9.39 -8.49 14.45
CA TYR A 38 9.97 -9.24 13.32
C TYR A 38 11.28 -9.98 13.66
N TYR A 39 11.87 -9.77 14.84
CA TYR A 39 12.93 -10.64 15.36
C TYR A 39 12.44 -12.01 15.84
N ASP A 40 11.13 -12.20 15.98
CA ASP A 40 10.46 -13.49 16.10
C ASP A 40 9.79 -13.87 14.76
N ASN A 41 9.16 -15.06 14.70
CA ASN A 41 8.16 -15.33 13.68
C ASN A 41 6.89 -14.56 14.04
N ASP A 42 6.30 -13.89 13.07
CA ASP A 42 5.18 -12.99 13.32
C ASP A 42 4.08 -13.04 12.25
N PHE A 43 3.10 -12.21 12.46
CA PHE A 43 2.07 -11.84 11.50
C PHE A 43 1.85 -10.34 11.61
N GLU A 44 1.89 -9.67 10.48
CA GLU A 44 1.78 -8.23 10.38
C GLU A 44 0.56 -7.82 9.54
N VAL A 45 -0.08 -6.75 9.95
CA VAL A 45 -1.21 -6.13 9.26
C VAL A 45 -0.87 -4.67 8.98
N HIS A 46 -0.81 -4.32 7.71
CA HIS A 46 -0.57 -2.96 7.25
C HIS A 46 -1.87 -2.38 6.69
N ILE A 47 -2.33 -1.24 7.22
CA ILE A 47 -3.63 -0.64 6.89
C ILE A 47 -3.47 0.82 6.50
N GLY A 48 -3.87 1.17 5.27
CA GLY A 48 -4.02 2.54 4.79
C GLY A 48 -5.50 2.87 4.62
N PRO A 49 -6.12 3.65 5.53
CA PRO A 49 -7.55 3.98 5.45
C PRO A 49 -7.94 4.80 4.23
N ASP A 50 -6.98 5.36 3.55
CA ASP A 50 -7.15 6.00 2.25
C ASP A 50 -6.12 5.47 1.23
N TRP A 51 -5.93 6.16 0.13
CA TRP A 51 -5.04 5.74 -0.98
C TRP A 51 -4.00 6.80 -1.28
N ASP A 52 -3.83 7.74 -0.37
CA ASP A 52 -2.88 8.83 -0.57
C ASP A 52 -1.41 8.40 -0.36
N GLY A 53 -1.20 7.20 0.21
CA GLY A 53 0.11 6.60 0.45
C GLY A 53 0.79 7.07 1.73
N HIS A 54 0.10 7.89 2.54
CA HIS A 54 0.57 8.45 3.79
C HIS A 54 -0.32 8.01 4.96
N ASN A 55 0.10 8.30 6.19
CA ASN A 55 -0.68 8.13 7.42
C ASN A 55 -1.31 6.74 7.56
N TYR A 56 -0.51 5.70 7.50
CA TYR A 56 -0.96 4.32 7.60
C TYR A 56 -0.52 3.68 8.91
N PHE A 57 -1.12 2.55 9.22
CA PHE A 57 -0.95 1.81 10.46
C PHE A 57 -0.33 0.45 10.21
N GLU A 58 0.41 -0.02 11.20
CA GLU A 58 1.01 -1.33 11.26
C GLU A 58 0.72 -1.96 12.62
N ILE A 59 0.33 -3.23 12.61
CA ILE A 59 0.09 -4.04 13.81
C ILE A 59 0.76 -5.38 13.59
N GLU A 60 1.79 -5.67 14.39
CA GLU A 60 2.51 -6.92 14.38
C GLU A 60 2.19 -7.75 15.62
N THR A 61 2.21 -9.06 15.50
CA THR A 61 2.09 -9.97 16.65
C THR A 61 2.83 -11.27 16.43
N ASN A 62 3.44 -11.79 17.48
CA ASN A 62 4.02 -13.12 17.50
C ASN A 62 3.04 -14.18 18.04
N ALA A 63 3.44 -15.46 18.03
CA ALA A 63 2.62 -16.54 18.54
C ALA A 63 2.38 -16.53 20.07
N ARG A 64 2.90 -15.56 20.82
CA ARG A 64 2.53 -15.27 22.21
C ARG A 64 1.39 -14.28 22.34
N GLY A 65 1.10 -13.51 21.30
CA GLY A 65 0.17 -12.39 21.35
C GLY A 65 0.82 -11.11 21.87
N VAL A 66 2.14 -11.01 21.79
CA VAL A 66 2.84 -9.74 22.03
C VAL A 66 2.57 -8.84 20.83
N ILE A 67 2.25 -7.59 21.10
CA ILE A 67 1.86 -6.61 20.08
C ILE A 67 2.97 -5.59 19.93
N PHE A 68 3.29 -5.24 18.69
CA PHE A 68 3.99 -4.04 18.30
C PHE A 68 3.10 -3.32 17.30
N ASP A 69 2.67 -2.12 17.61
CA ASP A 69 1.80 -1.33 16.75
C ASP A 69 2.28 0.10 16.65
N LEU A 70 2.18 0.65 15.47
CA LEU A 70 2.70 1.97 15.16
C LEU A 70 1.91 2.63 14.02
N MET A 71 2.08 3.93 13.92
CA MET A 71 1.60 4.72 12.80
C MET A 71 2.80 5.30 12.04
N LEU A 72 2.72 5.35 10.73
CA LEU A 72 3.70 6.04 9.89
C LEU A 72 3.03 7.22 9.18
N ASP A 73 3.71 8.38 9.21
CA ASP A 73 3.26 9.56 8.46
C ASP A 73 3.39 9.35 6.95
N ARG A 74 4.43 8.60 6.52
CA ARG A 74 4.70 8.22 5.13
C ARG A 74 5.73 7.10 5.08
N PRO A 75 5.92 6.44 3.91
CA PRO A 75 6.92 5.39 3.75
C PRO A 75 8.35 5.84 4.08
N TYR A 76 9.15 4.96 4.66
CA TYR A 76 10.56 5.24 4.98
C TYR A 76 11.36 5.72 3.77
N ARG A 77 11.10 5.18 2.57
CA ARG A 77 11.73 5.61 1.31
C ARG A 77 11.48 7.08 0.96
N SER A 78 10.43 7.66 1.50
CA SER A 78 10.07 9.08 1.34
C SER A 78 10.47 9.93 2.55
N GLY A 79 11.33 9.41 3.43
CA GLY A 79 11.77 10.09 4.65
C GLY A 79 10.71 10.10 5.76
N GLY A 80 9.87 9.06 5.80
CA GLY A 80 8.80 8.94 6.79
C GLY A 80 9.31 8.65 8.19
N ASN A 81 8.52 9.07 9.17
CA ASN A 81 8.73 8.80 10.58
C ASN A 81 7.71 7.79 11.06
N PHE A 82 8.14 6.93 11.96
CA PHE A 82 7.27 5.99 12.65
C PHE A 82 6.99 6.48 14.07
N MET A 83 5.74 6.32 14.49
CA MET A 83 5.26 6.75 15.79
C MET A 83 4.89 5.52 16.61
N VAL A 84 5.86 4.98 17.35
CA VAL A 84 5.66 3.83 18.26
C VAL A 84 4.85 4.19 19.51
N GLN A 85 4.62 5.48 19.77
CA GLN A 85 3.75 5.92 20.85
C GLN A 85 2.26 5.80 20.52
N TRP A 86 1.95 5.47 19.25
CA TRP A 86 0.58 5.18 18.89
C TRP A 86 0.28 3.71 19.24
N ASP A 87 -0.51 3.53 20.24
CA ASP A 87 -1.15 2.26 20.55
C ASP A 87 -2.51 2.20 19.86
N CYS A 88 -2.89 1.07 19.28
CA CYS A 88 -4.23 0.88 18.74
C CYS A 88 -5.26 0.80 19.87
N PRO A 89 -5.95 1.91 20.23
CA PRO A 89 -6.78 1.93 21.44
C PRO A 89 -7.98 1.00 21.25
N GLY A 90 -8.13 0.07 22.19
CA GLY A 90 -9.22 -0.89 22.21
C GLY A 90 -9.02 -2.12 21.31
N LEU A 91 -7.83 -2.32 20.75
CA LEU A 91 -7.47 -3.56 20.05
C LEU A 91 -7.70 -4.77 20.92
N LYS A 92 -8.45 -5.76 20.43
CA LYS A 92 -8.60 -7.08 21.05
C LYS A 92 -7.84 -8.09 20.19
N LEU A 93 -7.04 -8.91 20.83
CA LEU A 93 -6.23 -9.92 20.17
C LEU A 93 -6.29 -11.24 20.93
N ALA A 94 -6.44 -12.35 20.23
CA ALA A 94 -6.38 -13.69 20.76
C ALA A 94 -5.49 -14.57 19.89
N ILE A 95 -4.72 -15.45 20.55
CA ILE A 95 -3.85 -16.44 19.89
C ILE A 95 -4.30 -17.84 20.25
N HIS A 96 -4.37 -18.69 19.26
CA HIS A 96 -4.47 -20.15 19.45
C HIS A 96 -3.25 -20.84 18.84
N ARG A 97 -2.79 -21.92 19.45
CA ARG A 97 -1.65 -22.74 18.97
C ARG A 97 -2.03 -24.21 18.96
N GLU A 98 -1.89 -24.85 17.83
CA GLU A 98 -1.97 -26.30 17.69
C GLU A 98 -0.54 -26.85 17.67
N GLY A 99 0.04 -26.90 18.85
CA GLY A 99 1.44 -27.25 19.10
C GLY A 99 1.96 -26.67 20.41
N THR A 100 3.27 -26.69 20.58
CA THR A 100 3.95 -26.26 21.81
C THR A 100 4.92 -25.13 21.53
N LEU A 101 4.82 -24.06 22.27
CA LEU A 101 5.64 -22.89 22.08
C LEU A 101 7.10 -23.12 22.51
N ASN A 102 8.05 -22.83 21.62
CA ASN A 102 9.51 -22.89 21.89
C ASN A 102 10.04 -24.29 22.23
N LYS A 103 9.43 -25.35 21.69
CA LYS A 103 9.87 -26.73 21.87
C LYS A 103 10.15 -27.41 20.54
N SER A 104 11.33 -27.20 19.99
CA SER A 104 11.72 -27.70 18.66
C SER A 104 11.91 -29.23 18.56
N LYS A 105 11.61 -30.01 19.62
CA LYS A 105 11.72 -31.50 19.61
C LYS A 105 10.46 -32.20 19.14
N ASP A 106 9.33 -31.55 19.19
CA ASP A 106 8.06 -31.99 18.67
C ASP A 106 7.75 -31.33 17.33
N LYS A 107 6.66 -31.67 16.72
CA LYS A 107 6.23 -31.10 15.45
C LYS A 107 4.89 -30.43 15.63
N ASP A 108 4.88 -29.13 15.53
CA ASP A 108 3.69 -28.32 15.58
C ASP A 108 2.92 -28.34 14.25
N LYS A 109 1.71 -27.79 14.26
CA LYS A 109 0.88 -27.70 13.06
C LYS A 109 0.70 -26.25 12.60
N TYR A 110 0.18 -25.39 13.49
CA TYR A 110 -0.08 -23.99 13.17
C TYR A 110 -0.27 -23.17 14.44
N TRP A 111 -0.24 -21.87 14.29
CA TRP A 111 -0.85 -20.94 15.22
C TRP A 111 -1.83 -20.02 14.47
N SER A 112 -2.77 -19.45 15.17
CA SER A 112 -3.71 -18.51 14.60
C SER A 112 -3.86 -17.28 15.48
N VAL A 113 -4.23 -16.19 14.85
CA VAL A 113 -4.52 -14.92 15.49
C VAL A 113 -5.90 -14.44 15.07
N GLU A 114 -6.65 -13.91 16.02
CA GLU A 114 -7.87 -13.14 15.79
C GLU A 114 -7.69 -11.75 16.37
N MET A 115 -7.97 -10.75 15.56
CA MET A 115 -7.89 -9.32 15.92
C MET A 115 -9.25 -8.68 15.71
N ALA A 116 -9.69 -7.86 16.68
CA ALA A 116 -10.77 -6.89 16.49
C ALA A 116 -10.18 -5.49 16.64
N ILE A 117 -10.03 -4.81 15.54
CA ILE A 117 -9.39 -3.49 15.42
C ILE A 117 -10.49 -2.44 15.39
N PRO A 118 -10.62 -1.57 16.43
CA PRO A 118 -11.65 -0.54 16.44
C PRO A 118 -11.44 0.43 15.28
N HIS A 119 -12.47 0.64 14.46
CA HIS A 119 -12.32 1.58 13.34
C HIS A 119 -12.01 3.01 13.82
N LYS A 120 -12.45 3.39 15.03
CA LYS A 120 -12.12 4.69 15.65
C LYS A 120 -10.63 4.87 15.88
N ALA A 121 -9.88 3.78 16.11
CA ALA A 121 -8.42 3.84 16.26
C ALA A 121 -7.72 4.18 14.95
N LEU A 122 -8.33 3.84 13.80
CA LEU A 122 -7.79 4.01 12.46
C LEU A 122 -8.31 5.27 11.75
N THR A 123 -9.10 6.12 12.41
CA THR A 123 -9.79 7.26 11.78
C THR A 123 -9.20 8.62 12.15
N MET A 124 -7.92 8.73 12.37
CA MET A 124 -7.23 10.00 12.68
C MET A 124 -7.40 11.03 11.53
N ASN A 125 -8.57 11.68 11.48
CA ASN A 125 -8.92 12.72 10.50
C ASN A 125 -9.02 12.27 9.02
N PHE A 126 -9.23 10.99 8.77
CA PHE A 126 -9.42 10.50 7.41
C PHE A 126 -10.83 10.77 6.88
N ASN A 127 -10.90 11.24 5.65
CA ASN A 127 -12.18 11.44 4.94
C ASN A 127 -12.79 10.13 4.40
N ASN A 128 -12.24 8.98 4.77
CA ASN A 128 -12.65 7.66 4.29
C ASN A 128 -12.93 6.69 5.44
N PRO A 129 -14.00 6.91 6.23
CA PRO A 129 -14.33 6.07 7.38
C PRO A 129 -14.64 4.63 6.96
N LEU A 130 -14.54 3.69 7.91
CA LEU A 130 -15.02 2.33 7.74
C LEU A 130 -16.54 2.33 7.63
N LYS A 131 -17.05 2.18 6.42
CA LYS A 131 -18.48 2.06 6.11
C LYS A 131 -18.68 1.39 4.76
N ALA A 132 -19.87 0.85 4.55
CA ALA A 132 -20.27 0.25 3.29
C ALA A 132 -20.00 1.16 2.09
N GLY A 133 -19.43 0.59 1.03
CA GLY A 133 -19.08 1.29 -0.21
C GLY A 133 -17.69 1.96 -0.20
N ASN A 134 -17.03 2.06 0.95
CA ASN A 134 -15.66 2.57 1.01
C ASN A 134 -14.63 1.47 0.72
N CYS A 135 -13.42 1.91 0.39
CA CYS A 135 -12.30 1.05 0.07
C CYS A 135 -11.03 1.57 0.75
N TRP A 136 -10.31 0.68 1.41
CA TRP A 136 -9.00 0.95 2.02
C TRP A 136 -7.88 0.19 1.31
N ARG A 137 -6.65 0.47 1.67
CA ARG A 137 -5.48 -0.32 1.31
C ARG A 137 -5.10 -1.20 2.48
N ILE A 138 -4.78 -2.47 2.21
CA ILE A 138 -4.35 -3.42 3.24
C ILE A 138 -3.33 -4.39 2.66
N ASN A 139 -2.38 -4.80 3.48
CA ASN A 139 -1.54 -5.96 3.17
C ASN A 139 -1.27 -6.76 4.44
N PHE A 140 -0.94 -8.01 4.25
CA PHE A 140 -0.48 -8.91 5.30
C PHE A 140 0.93 -9.35 4.98
N SER A 141 1.77 -9.42 5.99
CA SER A 141 3.08 -10.04 5.92
C SER A 141 3.28 -11.02 7.06
N ARG A 142 4.29 -11.82 6.88
CA ARG A 142 4.78 -12.79 7.85
C ARG A 142 6.29 -12.82 7.76
N VAL A 143 6.95 -12.51 8.85
CA VAL A 143 8.38 -12.77 8.98
C VAL A 143 8.56 -14.20 9.49
N GLN A 144 9.46 -14.91 8.85
CA GLN A 144 9.71 -16.31 9.18
C GLN A 144 11.20 -16.61 9.30
N TRP A 145 11.60 -17.04 10.47
CA TRP A 145 12.93 -17.57 10.76
C TRP A 145 12.89 -19.11 10.73
N LEU A 146 13.18 -19.70 9.58
CA LEU A 146 13.12 -21.16 9.40
C LEU A 146 14.19 -21.90 10.19
N LYS A 147 15.30 -21.24 10.51
CA LYS A 147 16.40 -21.80 11.29
C LYS A 147 16.96 -20.72 12.22
N ALA A 148 17.38 -21.13 13.41
CA ALA A 148 18.10 -20.23 14.30
C ALA A 148 19.37 -19.73 13.63
N GLY A 149 19.55 -18.40 13.54
CA GLY A 149 20.66 -17.75 12.86
C GLY A 149 20.66 -17.86 11.33
N GLY A 150 19.60 -18.36 10.73
CA GLY A 150 19.37 -18.37 9.29
C GLY A 150 18.92 -17.00 8.77
N PRO A 151 18.74 -16.87 7.45
CA PRO A 151 18.19 -15.66 6.87
C PRO A 151 16.71 -15.50 7.23
N GLU A 152 16.30 -14.26 7.39
CA GLU A 152 14.93 -13.85 7.47
C GLU A 152 14.21 -14.09 6.14
N GLU A 153 13.01 -14.67 6.18
CA GLU A 153 12.13 -14.78 5.03
C GLU A 153 10.90 -13.90 5.26
N ASN A 154 10.56 -13.10 4.27
CA ASN A 154 9.39 -12.21 4.28
C ASN A 154 8.36 -12.71 3.27
N TRP A 155 7.20 -13.09 3.76
CA TRP A 155 6.09 -13.58 2.94
C TRP A 155 4.92 -12.61 3.02
N VAL A 156 4.36 -12.28 1.87
CA VAL A 156 3.34 -11.23 1.76
C VAL A 156 2.11 -11.72 1.00
N TRP A 157 0.96 -11.17 1.32
CA TRP A 157 -0.28 -11.44 0.59
C TRP A 157 -0.25 -10.80 -0.80
N THR A 158 -0.01 -9.49 -0.90
CA THR A 158 0.15 -8.82 -2.20
C THR A 158 1.62 -8.44 -2.40
N PRO A 159 2.25 -8.90 -3.51
CA PRO A 159 3.66 -8.62 -3.76
C PRO A 159 3.95 -7.14 -3.92
N THR A 160 4.88 -6.63 -3.14
CA THR A 160 5.38 -5.24 -3.23
C THR A 160 6.47 -5.07 -4.30
N GLY A 161 7.07 -6.19 -4.75
CA GLY A 161 8.16 -6.19 -5.73
C GLY A 161 9.54 -5.91 -5.13
N LYS A 162 9.61 -5.68 -3.83
CA LYS A 162 10.84 -5.51 -3.03
C LYS A 162 10.63 -6.14 -1.66
N VAL A 163 11.71 -6.39 -0.92
CA VAL A 163 11.63 -6.70 0.51
C VAL A 163 11.44 -5.39 1.27
N ASP A 164 10.22 -4.89 1.22
CA ASP A 164 9.78 -3.63 1.84
C ASP A 164 8.25 -3.66 1.92
N MET A 165 7.71 -3.73 3.13
CA MET A 165 6.25 -3.71 3.33
C MET A 165 5.67 -2.30 3.25
N HIS A 166 6.49 -1.27 3.45
CA HIS A 166 6.06 0.13 3.46
C HIS A 166 5.85 0.69 2.04
N MET A 167 5.05 -0.02 1.26
CA MET A 167 4.64 0.35 -0.11
C MET A 167 3.11 0.37 -0.25
N PRO A 168 2.41 1.34 0.37
CA PRO A 168 0.95 1.40 0.37
C PRO A 168 0.32 1.38 -1.02
N ASP A 169 1.03 1.90 -2.02
CA ASP A 169 0.65 1.86 -3.43
C ASP A 169 0.58 0.45 -4.04
N ARG A 170 1.25 -0.52 -3.40
CA ARG A 170 1.31 -1.93 -3.82
C ARG A 170 0.40 -2.85 -3.02
N TRP A 171 -0.19 -2.36 -1.91
CA TRP A 171 -1.08 -3.17 -1.08
C TRP A 171 -2.37 -3.52 -1.81
N GLY A 172 -3.05 -4.56 -1.33
CA GLY A 172 -4.35 -4.96 -1.80
C GLY A 172 -5.44 -3.94 -1.48
N TYR A 173 -6.63 -4.22 -1.98
CA TYR A 173 -7.82 -3.40 -1.74
C TYR A 173 -8.73 -4.10 -0.74
N LEU A 174 -9.21 -3.37 0.24
CA LEU A 174 -10.22 -3.79 1.21
C LEU A 174 -11.51 -3.02 0.95
N PHE A 175 -12.51 -3.68 0.35
CA PHE A 175 -13.82 -3.11 0.12
C PHE A 175 -14.76 -3.48 1.26
N PHE A 176 -15.50 -2.50 1.77
CA PHE A 176 -16.51 -2.70 2.80
C PHE A 176 -17.88 -2.95 2.15
N ALA A 177 -18.26 -4.22 2.05
CA ALA A 177 -19.53 -4.63 1.47
C ALA A 177 -20.68 -4.41 2.46
N ALA A 178 -21.84 -3.96 1.98
CA ALA A 178 -23.06 -3.84 2.80
C ALA A 178 -23.76 -5.19 3.00
N GLU A 179 -23.44 -6.15 2.15
CA GLU A 179 -24.07 -7.45 2.08
C GLU A 179 -23.57 -8.37 3.19
N LYS A 180 -24.46 -9.25 3.62
CA LYS A 180 -24.13 -10.27 4.62
C LYS A 180 -23.20 -11.34 4.04
N VAL A 181 -22.42 -11.95 4.92
CA VAL A 181 -21.54 -13.09 4.59
C VAL A 181 -22.36 -14.18 3.87
N GLY A 182 -21.78 -14.71 2.78
CA GLY A 182 -22.41 -15.74 1.95
C GLY A 182 -23.25 -15.21 0.78
N THR A 183 -23.37 -13.90 0.60
CA THR A 183 -23.92 -13.32 -0.63
C THR A 183 -22.96 -13.55 -1.81
N PRO A 184 -23.48 -13.72 -3.04
CA PRO A 184 -22.64 -13.83 -4.24
C PRO A 184 -21.68 -12.65 -4.41
N GLU A 185 -20.57 -12.87 -5.10
CA GLU A 185 -19.56 -11.85 -5.37
C GLU A 185 -20.17 -10.59 -6.00
N HIS A 186 -19.74 -9.44 -5.51
CA HIS A 186 -20.07 -8.14 -6.05
C HIS A 186 -18.89 -7.55 -6.80
N THR A 187 -19.18 -6.80 -7.84
CA THR A 187 -18.16 -5.99 -8.51
C THR A 187 -18.00 -4.67 -7.77
N PHE A 188 -16.79 -4.38 -7.34
CA PHE A 188 -16.45 -3.12 -6.69
C PHE A 188 -15.76 -2.19 -7.69
N ALA A 189 -16.13 -0.91 -7.64
CA ALA A 189 -15.45 0.13 -8.40
C ALA A 189 -14.36 0.78 -7.56
N LEU A 190 -13.18 0.93 -8.13
CA LEU A 190 -12.12 1.72 -7.49
C LEU A 190 -12.53 3.19 -7.44
N PRO A 191 -12.18 3.91 -6.36
CA PRO A 191 -12.54 5.31 -6.19
C PRO A 191 -11.75 6.27 -7.09
N TYR A 192 -10.78 5.74 -7.83
CA TYR A 192 -9.93 6.45 -8.77
C TYR A 192 -9.72 5.61 -10.04
N ASN A 193 -9.22 6.25 -11.09
CA ASN A 193 -8.87 5.56 -12.33
C ASN A 193 -7.56 4.76 -12.12
N ALA A 194 -7.66 3.44 -12.22
CA ALA A 194 -6.54 2.53 -11.94
C ALA A 194 -5.34 2.75 -12.88
N SER A 195 -5.57 3.06 -14.15
CA SER A 195 -4.49 3.31 -15.12
C SER A 195 -3.75 4.61 -14.80
N VAL A 196 -4.49 5.65 -14.43
CA VAL A 196 -3.92 6.94 -14.01
C VAL A 196 -3.09 6.77 -12.73
N TYR A 197 -3.64 6.10 -11.74
CA TYR A 197 -2.95 5.82 -10.47
C TYR A 197 -1.65 5.05 -10.72
N LYS A 198 -1.73 3.96 -11.50
CA LYS A 198 -0.57 3.13 -11.83
C LYS A 198 0.53 3.93 -12.54
N LEU A 199 0.16 4.79 -13.51
CA LEU A 199 1.14 5.60 -14.23
C LEU A 199 1.79 6.65 -13.34
N LEU A 200 1.02 7.34 -12.49
CA LEU A 200 1.58 8.32 -11.54
C LEU A 200 2.60 7.67 -10.61
N TRP A 201 2.32 6.50 -10.08
CA TRP A 201 3.27 5.77 -9.24
C TRP A 201 4.49 5.26 -10.02
N ALA A 202 4.33 4.84 -11.28
CA ALA A 202 5.48 4.50 -12.13
C ALA A 202 6.39 5.71 -12.34
N MET A 203 5.82 6.88 -12.66
CA MET A 203 6.57 8.12 -12.81
C MET A 203 7.23 8.57 -11.49
N PHE A 204 6.56 8.38 -10.35
CA PHE A 204 7.15 8.62 -9.04
C PHE A 204 8.42 7.78 -8.83
N TYR A 205 8.39 6.48 -9.12
CA TYR A 205 9.57 5.62 -8.97
C TYR A 205 10.71 6.01 -9.91
N VAL A 206 10.42 6.40 -11.14
CA VAL A 206 11.43 6.94 -12.07
C VAL A 206 12.10 8.20 -11.48
N GLN A 207 11.33 9.11 -10.90
CA GLN A 207 11.86 10.30 -10.23
C GLN A 207 12.74 9.94 -9.02
N GLN A 208 12.33 8.97 -8.21
CA GLN A 208 13.13 8.53 -7.06
C GLN A 208 14.47 7.92 -7.50
N GLU A 209 14.48 7.09 -8.53
CA GLU A 209 15.70 6.52 -9.09
C GLU A 209 16.60 7.58 -9.70
N ARG A 210 16.02 8.55 -10.42
CA ARG A 210 16.75 9.69 -10.98
C ARG A 210 17.43 10.50 -9.89
N TYR A 211 16.67 10.88 -8.86
CA TYR A 211 17.21 11.68 -7.76
C TYR A 211 18.29 10.94 -6.97
N ALA A 212 18.15 9.65 -6.77
CA ALA A 212 19.16 8.84 -6.09
C ALA A 212 20.51 8.91 -6.81
N LYS A 213 20.51 8.89 -8.15
CA LYS A 213 21.71 8.88 -9.00
C LYS A 213 22.27 10.28 -9.27
N GLU A 214 21.40 11.24 -9.61
CA GLU A 214 21.81 12.50 -10.21
C GLU A 214 21.50 13.74 -9.36
N LYS A 215 20.80 13.55 -8.23
CA LYS A 215 20.38 14.65 -7.31
C LYS A 215 19.57 15.75 -7.98
N ASN A 216 18.82 15.39 -9.03
CA ASN A 216 17.87 16.25 -9.72
C ASN A 216 16.66 15.43 -10.18
N TYR A 217 15.57 16.11 -10.50
CA TYR A 217 14.33 15.54 -11.00
C TYR A 217 14.15 15.80 -12.50
N LEU A 218 13.45 14.89 -13.18
CA LEU A 218 12.93 15.10 -14.53
C LEU A 218 11.90 16.25 -14.50
N ARG A 219 11.87 17.09 -15.52
CA ARG A 219 11.11 18.34 -15.51
C ARG A 219 9.96 18.39 -16.49
N THR A 220 9.97 17.50 -17.48
CA THR A 220 8.94 17.45 -18.52
C THR A 220 8.42 16.03 -18.69
N GLU A 221 7.22 15.89 -19.25
CA GLU A 221 6.64 14.59 -19.58
C GLU A 221 7.55 13.76 -20.50
N GLN A 222 8.19 14.42 -21.46
CA GLN A 222 9.05 13.79 -22.46
C GLN A 222 10.28 13.11 -21.85
N ASP A 223 10.76 13.62 -20.72
CA ASP A 223 11.92 13.07 -20.02
C ASP A 223 11.66 11.69 -19.41
N PHE A 224 10.40 11.28 -19.27
CA PHE A 224 10.03 9.97 -18.72
C PHE A 224 10.05 8.83 -19.73
N PHE A 225 10.14 9.13 -21.02
CA PHE A 225 10.14 8.13 -22.10
C PHE A 225 8.98 7.12 -22.01
N LEU A 226 7.77 7.63 -21.71
CA LEU A 226 6.57 6.81 -21.56
C LEU A 226 6.29 6.02 -22.83
N THR A 227 5.94 4.75 -22.69
CA THR A 227 5.62 3.86 -23.78
C THR A 227 4.23 4.14 -24.36
N ASP A 228 4.02 3.80 -25.62
CA ASP A 228 2.69 3.89 -26.24
C ASP A 228 1.64 3.05 -25.49
N ALA A 229 2.03 1.94 -24.86
CA ALA A 229 1.13 1.12 -24.06
C ALA A 229 0.66 1.83 -22.79
N GLU A 230 1.56 2.54 -22.11
CA GLU A 230 1.24 3.34 -20.92
C GLU A 230 0.30 4.49 -21.27
N LEU A 231 0.57 5.19 -22.35
CA LEU A 231 -0.26 6.31 -22.81
C LEU A 231 -1.64 5.86 -23.30
N LYS A 232 -1.72 4.73 -24.05
CA LYS A 232 -3.00 4.16 -24.50
C LYS A 232 -3.88 3.64 -23.37
N GLY A 233 -3.29 3.29 -22.23
CA GLY A 233 -4.02 2.89 -21.04
C GLY A 233 -4.75 4.03 -20.33
N LEU A 234 -4.43 5.29 -20.66
CA LEU A 234 -5.06 6.45 -20.06
C LEU A 234 -6.44 6.75 -20.68
N PRO A 235 -7.36 7.37 -19.92
CA PRO A 235 -8.61 7.88 -20.45
C PRO A 235 -8.40 8.87 -21.59
N GLN A 236 -9.36 8.91 -22.53
CA GLN A 236 -9.30 9.82 -23.68
C GLN A 236 -9.17 11.27 -23.23
N GLY A 237 -8.23 11.99 -23.83
CA GLY A 237 -7.96 13.39 -23.54
C GLY A 237 -7.23 13.64 -22.22
N ALA A 238 -6.70 12.61 -21.59
CA ALA A 238 -5.83 12.77 -20.43
C ALA A 238 -4.61 13.62 -20.77
N GLN A 239 -4.21 14.50 -19.86
CA GLN A 239 -3.09 15.40 -20.01
C GLN A 239 -2.12 15.22 -18.85
N ILE A 240 -0.85 14.98 -19.16
CA ILE A 240 0.22 14.85 -18.16
C ILE A 240 0.90 16.21 -17.99
N SER A 241 1.20 16.59 -16.78
CA SER A 241 2.02 17.75 -16.45
C SER A 241 3.03 17.43 -15.36
N VAL A 242 4.23 17.98 -15.49
CA VAL A 242 5.33 17.83 -14.52
C VAL A 242 5.80 19.21 -14.12
N GLU A 243 5.77 19.47 -12.85
CA GLU A 243 6.32 20.68 -12.25
C GLU A 243 7.44 20.27 -11.30
N ALA A 244 8.68 20.66 -11.58
CA ALA A 244 9.82 20.24 -10.78
C ALA A 244 10.80 21.38 -10.53
N THR A 245 11.30 21.43 -9.30
CA THR A 245 12.44 22.24 -8.87
C THR A 245 13.65 21.34 -8.63
N ARG A 246 14.69 21.86 -8.01
CA ARG A 246 15.82 21.04 -7.58
C ARG A 246 15.45 20.03 -6.48
N ASN A 247 14.56 20.41 -5.57
CA ASN A 247 14.32 19.70 -4.31
C ASN A 247 12.94 19.06 -4.21
N THR A 248 12.02 19.40 -5.09
CA THR A 248 10.63 18.91 -5.04
C THR A 248 10.04 18.83 -6.44
N TYR A 249 9.03 17.99 -6.60
CA TYR A 249 8.23 17.93 -7.82
C TYR A 249 6.78 17.59 -7.52
N GLN A 250 5.95 17.84 -8.52
CA GLN A 250 4.57 17.41 -8.60
C GLN A 250 4.31 16.91 -10.02
N ILE A 251 3.73 15.72 -10.13
CA ILE A 251 3.28 15.14 -11.39
C ILE A 251 1.76 15.07 -11.33
N ALA A 252 1.09 15.54 -12.37
CA ALA A 252 -0.35 15.45 -12.44
C ALA A 252 -0.83 14.85 -13.77
N ILE A 253 -1.89 14.05 -13.69
CA ILE A 253 -2.66 13.58 -14.83
C ILE A 253 -4.08 14.11 -14.71
N THR A 254 -4.41 15.05 -15.57
CA THR A 254 -5.75 15.62 -15.66
C THR A 254 -6.59 14.79 -16.62
N VAL A 255 -7.75 14.33 -16.17
CA VAL A 255 -8.73 13.57 -16.96
C VAL A 255 -9.98 14.43 -17.12
N PRO A 256 -10.09 15.23 -18.21
CA PRO A 256 -11.18 16.20 -18.36
C PRO A 256 -12.56 15.58 -18.40
N VAL A 257 -12.70 14.38 -18.98
CA VAL A 257 -13.99 13.66 -19.06
C VAL A 257 -14.49 13.20 -17.68
N GLU A 258 -13.58 13.00 -16.73
CA GLU A 258 -13.89 12.65 -15.34
C GLU A 258 -14.00 13.88 -14.44
N GLY A 259 -13.61 15.06 -14.94
CA GLY A 259 -13.52 16.29 -14.15
C GLY A 259 -12.53 16.20 -13.01
N ARG A 260 -11.44 15.44 -13.17
CA ARG A 260 -10.43 15.16 -12.14
C ARG A 260 -9.02 15.46 -12.59
N ARG A 261 -8.23 16.02 -11.69
CA ARG A 261 -6.78 16.12 -11.76
C ARG A 261 -6.21 15.22 -10.65
N ASN A 262 -5.44 14.21 -11.03
CA ASN A 262 -4.83 13.24 -10.13
C ASN A 262 -3.35 13.61 -10.00
N ILE A 263 -2.83 13.67 -8.79
CA ILE A 263 -1.55 14.28 -8.51
C ILE A 263 -0.73 13.37 -7.58
N ILE A 264 0.58 13.31 -7.82
CA ILE A 264 1.56 12.72 -6.90
C ILE A 264 2.75 13.68 -6.72
N ASN A 265 3.26 13.80 -5.50
CA ASN A 265 4.41 14.65 -5.19
C ASN A 265 5.68 13.82 -4.89
N ASN A 266 6.78 14.52 -4.62
CA ASN A 266 8.07 13.92 -4.31
C ASN A 266 8.12 13.10 -3.01
N GLU A 267 7.14 13.25 -2.14
CA GLU A 267 6.99 12.45 -0.91
C GLU A 267 6.14 11.20 -1.12
N GLY A 268 5.61 10.99 -2.33
CA GLY A 268 4.73 9.87 -2.65
C GLY A 268 3.32 10.08 -2.11
N ARG A 269 2.88 11.31 -1.89
CA ARG A 269 1.49 11.61 -1.56
C ARG A 269 0.67 11.70 -2.84
N PHE A 270 -0.38 10.91 -2.92
CA PHE A 270 -1.35 10.93 -4.00
C PHE A 270 -2.64 11.61 -3.56
N TRP A 271 -3.21 12.51 -4.38
CA TRP A 271 -4.53 13.09 -4.15
C TRP A 271 -5.22 13.47 -5.45
N THR A 272 -6.49 13.83 -5.37
CA THR A 272 -7.29 14.26 -6.51
C THR A 272 -7.92 15.62 -6.26
N GLU A 273 -7.94 16.43 -7.33
CA GLU A 273 -8.62 17.74 -7.35
C GLU A 273 -9.76 17.70 -8.39
N LYS A 274 -10.83 18.42 -8.12
CA LYS A 274 -11.90 18.63 -9.11
C LYS A 274 -11.46 19.70 -10.10
N VAL A 275 -11.65 19.42 -11.39
CA VAL A 275 -11.48 20.40 -12.45
C VAL A 275 -12.76 20.52 -13.26
N ALA A 276 -12.98 21.68 -13.88
CA ALA A 276 -14.15 21.85 -14.73
C ALA A 276 -14.14 20.83 -15.87
N PRO A 277 -15.21 20.05 -16.05
CA PRO A 277 -15.29 19.11 -17.16
C PRO A 277 -15.18 19.85 -18.49
N ARG A 278 -14.24 19.47 -19.34
CA ARG A 278 -14.18 19.95 -20.73
C ARG A 278 -14.68 18.86 -21.65
N GLN A 279 -15.62 19.17 -22.51
CA GLN A 279 -15.97 18.28 -23.60
C GLN A 279 -14.75 18.10 -24.50
N VAL A 280 -14.25 16.89 -24.58
CA VAL A 280 -13.16 16.55 -25.52
C VAL A 280 -13.77 16.52 -26.92
N LYS A 281 -13.54 17.57 -27.70
CA LYS A 281 -13.71 17.44 -29.14
C LYS A 281 -12.69 16.40 -29.62
N ASN A 282 -13.13 15.41 -30.40
CA ASN A 282 -12.31 14.32 -30.94
C ASN A 282 -11.06 14.86 -31.62
N TRP A 283 -9.98 15.04 -30.89
CA TRP A 283 -8.66 15.29 -31.40
C TRP A 283 -7.91 13.96 -31.35
N GLY A 284 -7.78 13.31 -32.49
CA GLY A 284 -6.87 12.17 -32.62
C GLY A 284 -5.45 12.60 -32.19
N TRP A 285 -4.75 11.74 -31.47
CA TRP A 285 -3.34 11.93 -31.16
C TRP A 285 -2.56 11.99 -32.46
N THR A 286 -2.24 13.19 -32.92
CA THR A 286 -1.29 13.40 -34.00
C THR A 286 0.06 13.68 -33.36
N ARG A 287 0.92 12.67 -33.37
CA ARG A 287 2.33 12.84 -33.03
C ARG A 287 2.90 13.86 -34.01
N ILE A 288 3.22 15.05 -33.55
CA ILE A 288 3.99 16.01 -34.37
C ILE A 288 5.42 15.47 -34.42
N ASN A 289 5.70 14.61 -35.40
CA ASN A 289 7.07 14.29 -35.75
C ASN A 289 7.72 15.56 -36.33
N LYS A 290 8.36 16.33 -35.48
CA LYS A 290 9.33 17.33 -35.93
C LYS A 290 10.66 16.59 -36.16
N SER A 291 10.82 15.92 -37.26
CA SER A 291 12.12 15.75 -37.88
C SER A 291 12.51 17.12 -38.47
N LYS A 292 13.11 17.99 -37.72
CA LYS A 292 13.92 19.08 -38.30
C LYS A 292 15.26 18.47 -38.64
N SER A 293 15.55 18.38 -39.93
CA SER A 293 16.87 18.12 -40.45
C SER A 293 17.81 19.26 -40.00
N GLU A 294 19.07 18.89 -39.70
CA GLU A 294 20.17 19.82 -39.32
C GLU A 294 20.58 20.83 -40.42
N ALA A 295 19.70 21.16 -41.34
CA ALA A 295 20.04 21.98 -42.51
C ALA A 295 19.68 23.48 -42.38
N ASP A 296 19.08 23.95 -41.31
CA ASP A 296 18.56 25.33 -41.22
C ASP A 296 19.33 26.25 -40.23
N TYR A 297 20.58 25.94 -39.93
CA TYR A 297 21.47 26.92 -39.27
C TYR A 297 22.80 27.05 -40.02
N ARG A 298 22.77 27.83 -41.10
CA ARG A 298 23.92 28.52 -41.62
C ARG A 298 23.60 30.00 -41.81
#